data_f9f10ead77fcd77575dbd097aca7fa07
#
_entry.id   f9f10ead77fcd77575dbd097aca7fa07
#
_cell.length_a   1.000
_cell.length_b   1.000
_cell.length_c   1.000
_cell.angle_alpha   90.00
_cell.angle_beta   90.00
_cell.angle_gamma   90.00
#
_symmetry.space_group_name_H-M   'P 1'
#
loop_
_entity.id
_entity.type
_entity.pdbx_description
1 polymer ?
#
loop_
_entity_poly.entity_id
_entity_poly.type
_entity_poly.pdbx_seq_one_letter_code
_entity_poly.pdbx_strand_id
1 'polypeptide(L)'
;MTLNQTPSAERIHIGIFGKRNAGKSSLINALAGQPVSIVSDFKGTTTDPVKKAMELLPLGPVVLTDTPGLDDTGELGTLRIEKTQQILNTTDIALLVIDGQLGITEEDTRILQQIRQKQIPFVIAVNKMDLTIASPVLPDEISREQILYVSAAAGTHIHELKELLAKQLGQTPKTRKIVGDLIHPGD
;
A
#
# COMPACT_ATOMS: atom_id res chain seq x y z
N MET A 1 -11.44 -10.02 -20.35
CA MET A 1 -10.23 -9.19 -20.50
C MET A 1 -9.15 -9.69 -19.57
N THR A 2 -7.95 -9.84 -20.06
CA THR A 2 -6.82 -10.28 -19.24
C THR A 2 -6.21 -9.09 -18.49
N LEU A 3 -5.43 -9.39 -17.44
CA LEU A 3 -4.74 -8.36 -16.69
C LEU A 3 -3.83 -7.50 -17.58
N ASN A 4 -3.20 -8.14 -18.54
CA ASN A 4 -2.26 -7.44 -19.42
C ASN A 4 -2.93 -6.43 -20.34
N GLN A 5 -4.22 -6.58 -20.54
CA GLN A 5 -4.97 -5.68 -21.42
C GLN A 5 -5.56 -4.49 -20.72
N THR A 6 -5.53 -4.47 -19.40
CA THR A 6 -6.07 -3.35 -18.63
C THR A 6 -5.04 -2.23 -18.56
N PRO A 7 -5.35 -1.04 -19.09
CA PRO A 7 -4.43 0.09 -19.02
C PRO A 7 -4.13 0.48 -17.57
N SER A 8 -2.92 0.94 -17.34
CA SER A 8 -2.50 1.37 -15.99
C SER A 8 -3.40 2.48 -15.44
N ALA A 9 -3.90 3.36 -16.29
CA ALA A 9 -4.77 4.47 -15.86
C ALA A 9 -6.12 3.96 -15.32
N GLU A 10 -6.55 2.78 -15.73
CA GLU A 10 -7.81 2.20 -15.27
C GLU A 10 -7.64 1.29 -14.06
N ARG A 11 -6.42 1.02 -13.65
CA ARG A 11 -6.13 0.20 -12.50
C ARG A 11 -6.12 1.04 -11.23
N ILE A 12 -6.43 0.38 -10.12
CA ILE A 12 -6.30 1.00 -8.81
C ILE A 12 -4.82 0.99 -8.42
N HIS A 13 -4.30 2.16 -8.07
CA HIS A 13 -2.92 2.30 -7.68
C HIS A 13 -2.78 2.25 -6.17
N ILE A 14 -2.11 1.22 -5.68
CA ILE A 14 -1.85 1.03 -4.26
C ILE A 14 -0.38 1.32 -4.00
N GLY A 15 -0.11 2.40 -3.27
CA GLY A 15 1.25 2.72 -2.85
C GLY A 15 1.58 1.98 -1.56
N ILE A 16 2.69 1.26 -1.54
CA ILE A 16 3.09 0.48 -0.37
C ILE A 16 4.31 1.14 0.26
N PHE A 17 4.16 1.54 1.50
CA PHE A 17 5.14 2.29 2.26
C PHE A 17 5.50 1.53 3.54
N GLY A 18 6.64 1.85 4.09
CA GLY A 18 7.11 1.24 5.32
C GLY A 18 8.57 0.91 5.23
N LYS A 19 9.14 0.55 6.36
CA LYS A 19 10.56 0.20 6.43
C LYS A 19 10.84 -1.11 5.71
N ARG A 20 12.07 -1.25 5.25
CA ARG A 20 12.53 -2.45 4.57
C ARG A 20 12.27 -3.71 5.39
N ASN A 21 12.57 -3.65 6.69
CA ASN A 21 12.44 -4.79 7.58
C ASN A 21 11.01 -5.01 8.11
N ALA A 22 10.07 -4.17 7.72
CA ALA A 22 8.68 -4.35 8.10
C ALA A 22 8.00 -5.51 7.36
N GLY A 23 8.64 -6.02 6.31
CA GLY A 23 8.11 -7.14 5.55
C GLY A 23 7.26 -6.74 4.37
N LYS A 24 7.54 -5.60 3.75
CA LYS A 24 6.77 -5.14 2.58
C LYS A 24 6.78 -6.16 1.45
N SER A 25 7.96 -6.70 1.12
CA SER A 25 8.08 -7.67 0.04
C SER A 25 7.30 -8.96 0.32
N SER A 26 7.38 -9.43 1.55
CA SER A 26 6.62 -10.60 1.97
C SER A 26 5.13 -10.35 1.91
N LEU A 27 4.70 -9.16 2.29
CA LEU A 27 3.29 -8.80 2.25
C LEU A 27 2.79 -8.69 0.81
N ILE A 28 3.59 -8.13 -0.08
CA ILE A 28 3.25 -8.04 -1.50
C ILE A 28 3.07 -9.45 -2.08
N ASN A 29 3.98 -10.37 -1.76
CA ASN A 29 3.88 -11.75 -2.22
C ASN A 29 2.64 -12.44 -1.64
N ALA A 30 2.33 -12.19 -0.38
CA ALA A 30 1.14 -12.74 0.24
C ALA A 30 -0.14 -12.21 -0.41
N LEU A 31 -0.17 -10.93 -0.72
CA LEU A 31 -1.31 -10.33 -1.41
C LEU A 31 -1.49 -10.91 -2.81
N ALA A 32 -0.40 -11.16 -3.51
CA ALA A 32 -0.45 -11.73 -4.84
C ALA A 32 -0.88 -13.21 -4.83
N GLY A 33 -0.73 -13.88 -3.70
CA GLY A 33 -1.06 -15.31 -3.58
C GLY A 33 -0.03 -16.24 -4.17
N GLN A 34 0.99 -15.71 -4.84
CA GLN A 34 2.07 -16.47 -5.45
C GLN A 34 3.36 -15.67 -5.33
N PRO A 35 4.49 -16.34 -5.16
CA PRO A 35 5.77 -15.64 -5.07
C PRO A 35 6.17 -14.89 -6.33
N VAL A 36 5.59 -15.19 -7.47
CA VAL A 36 6.08 -14.68 -8.77
C VAL A 36 4.95 -14.18 -9.66
N SER A 37 3.94 -13.55 -9.17
CA SER A 37 2.92 -13.05 -10.08
C SER A 37 3.16 -11.60 -10.45
N ILE A 38 4.30 -11.36 -11.07
CA ILE A 38 4.63 -10.04 -11.58
C ILE A 38 4.30 -10.00 -13.04
N VAL A 39 3.32 -9.20 -13.40
CA VAL A 39 2.91 -9.05 -14.81
C VAL A 39 3.83 -8.06 -15.50
N SER A 40 4.23 -7.02 -14.81
CA SER A 40 5.24 -6.11 -15.33
C SER A 40 6.09 -5.63 -14.18
N ASP A 41 7.39 -5.84 -14.31
CA ASP A 41 8.37 -5.44 -13.32
C ASP A 41 9.39 -4.55 -14.03
N PHE A 42 9.27 -3.26 -13.79
CA PHE A 42 10.19 -2.32 -14.40
C PHE A 42 11.38 -2.13 -13.48
N LYS A 43 12.50 -2.73 -13.87
CA LYS A 43 13.75 -2.52 -13.17
C LYS A 43 14.46 -1.33 -13.81
N GLY A 44 14.32 -0.19 -13.19
CA GLY A 44 15.13 0.95 -13.55
C GLY A 44 16.38 1.01 -12.69
N THR A 45 16.68 2.18 -12.17
CA THR A 45 17.73 2.33 -11.19
C THR A 45 17.25 1.79 -9.84
N THR A 46 18.18 1.56 -8.91
CA THR A 46 17.83 1.05 -7.57
C THR A 46 16.94 2.00 -6.77
N THR A 47 16.83 3.25 -7.22
CA THR A 47 16.01 4.24 -6.54
C THR A 47 14.61 4.36 -7.12
N ASP A 48 14.35 3.73 -8.26
CA ASP A 48 13.04 3.79 -8.89
C ASP A 48 12.05 2.87 -8.18
N PRO A 49 10.79 3.28 -8.06
CA PRO A 49 9.78 2.41 -7.46
C PRO A 49 9.53 1.19 -8.35
N VAL A 50 9.28 0.06 -7.70
CA VAL A 50 8.95 -1.17 -8.39
C VAL A 50 7.43 -1.27 -8.47
N LYS A 51 6.90 -1.44 -9.68
CA LYS A 51 5.47 -1.53 -9.93
C LYS A 51 5.11 -2.95 -10.34
N LYS A 52 4.07 -3.48 -9.71
CA LYS A 52 3.58 -4.83 -9.97
C LYS A 52 2.10 -4.77 -10.29
N ALA A 53 1.74 -5.17 -11.50
CA ALA A 53 0.35 -5.23 -11.91
C ALA A 53 -0.22 -6.61 -11.61
N MET A 54 -1.41 -6.65 -11.02
CA MET A 54 -2.05 -7.90 -10.66
C MET A 54 -3.55 -7.71 -10.50
N GLU A 55 -4.27 -8.79 -10.34
CA GLU A 55 -5.67 -8.73 -9.94
C GLU A 55 -5.79 -9.06 -8.47
N LEU A 56 -6.48 -8.21 -7.74
CA LEU A 56 -6.61 -8.32 -6.30
C LEU A 56 -8.08 -8.18 -5.92
N LEU A 57 -8.75 -9.31 -5.76
CA LEU A 57 -10.17 -9.27 -5.39
C LEU A 57 -10.33 -8.89 -3.92
N PRO A 58 -11.33 -8.11 -3.56
CA PRO A 58 -12.42 -7.62 -4.40
C PRO A 58 -12.14 -6.32 -5.17
N LEU A 59 -10.90 -5.82 -5.12
CA LEU A 59 -10.53 -4.56 -5.78
C LEU A 59 -10.52 -4.66 -7.30
N GLY A 60 -10.13 -5.81 -7.84
CA GLY A 60 -9.96 -6.00 -9.27
C GLY A 60 -8.54 -5.72 -9.74
N PRO A 61 -8.36 -5.17 -10.94
CA PRO A 61 -7.02 -4.87 -11.45
C PRO A 61 -6.36 -3.76 -10.64
N VAL A 62 -5.14 -4.01 -10.16
CA VAL A 62 -4.39 -3.05 -9.36
C VAL A 62 -2.95 -2.95 -9.84
N VAL A 63 -2.30 -1.86 -9.48
CA VAL A 63 -0.86 -1.70 -9.59
C VAL A 63 -0.33 -1.44 -8.18
N LEU A 64 0.51 -2.32 -7.69
CA LEU A 64 1.19 -2.13 -6.41
C LEU A 64 2.51 -1.43 -6.68
N THR A 65 2.73 -0.31 -6.03
CA THR A 65 3.98 0.44 -6.15
C THR A 65 4.77 0.30 -4.86
N ASP A 66 5.86 -0.43 -4.93
CA ASP A 66 6.80 -0.58 -3.82
C ASP A 66 7.90 0.46 -3.96
N THR A 67 8.44 0.90 -2.84
CA THR A 67 9.42 1.97 -2.80
C THR A 67 10.71 1.51 -2.11
N PRO A 68 11.42 0.51 -2.68
CA PRO A 68 12.56 -0.06 -1.97
C PRO A 68 13.70 0.93 -1.75
N GLY A 69 13.89 1.88 -2.65
CA GLY A 69 14.95 2.86 -2.52
C GLY A 69 14.77 3.86 -1.40
N LEU A 70 13.58 3.96 -0.85
CA LEU A 70 13.33 4.90 0.24
C LEU A 70 13.85 4.39 1.59
N ASP A 71 14.11 3.10 1.68
CA ASP A 71 14.58 2.48 2.90
C ASP A 71 16.09 2.50 3.04
N ASP A 72 16.80 2.77 1.95
CA ASP A 72 18.25 2.73 1.95
C ASP A 72 18.82 3.98 2.60
N THR A 73 19.79 3.76 3.46
CA THR A 73 20.43 4.82 4.21
C THR A 73 21.46 5.53 3.36
N GLY A 74 21.35 6.49 2.78
CA GLY A 74 22.30 7.19 1.93
C GLY A 74 21.62 8.27 1.14
N GLU A 75 20.31 8.18 1.06
CA GLU A 75 19.53 9.21 0.42
C GLU A 75 19.35 10.39 1.38
N LEU A 76 19.47 11.58 0.86
CA LEU A 76 19.15 12.76 1.64
C LEU A 76 17.67 12.78 1.97
N GLY A 77 17.33 13.25 3.17
CA GLY A 77 15.94 13.29 3.60
C GLY A 77 15.02 14.03 2.64
N THR A 78 15.52 15.11 2.05
CA THR A 78 14.76 15.88 1.07
C THR A 78 14.40 15.03 -0.15
N LEU A 79 15.34 14.25 -0.64
CA LEU A 79 15.13 13.40 -1.81
C LEU A 79 14.10 12.30 -1.51
N ARG A 80 14.15 11.73 -0.31
CA ARG A 80 13.14 10.75 0.13
C ARG A 80 11.75 11.34 0.14
N ILE A 81 11.62 12.54 0.67
CA ILE A 81 10.35 13.25 0.74
C ILE A 81 9.79 13.46 -0.67
N GLU A 82 10.64 13.93 -1.58
CA GLU A 82 10.23 14.18 -2.96
C GLU A 82 9.74 12.90 -3.64
N LYS A 83 10.47 11.80 -3.48
CA LYS A 83 10.08 10.51 -4.06
C LYS A 83 8.78 10.01 -3.50
N THR A 84 8.63 10.12 -2.18
CA THR A 84 7.38 9.73 -1.52
C THR A 84 6.22 10.54 -2.07
N GLN A 85 6.39 11.84 -2.23
CA GLN A 85 5.33 12.69 -2.77
C GLN A 85 4.99 12.34 -4.21
N GLN A 86 5.99 12.03 -5.03
CA GLN A 86 5.76 11.61 -6.41
C GLN A 86 4.91 10.34 -6.48
N ILE A 87 5.20 9.39 -5.62
CA ILE A 87 4.44 8.14 -5.56
C ILE A 87 3.03 8.41 -5.07
N LEU A 88 2.88 9.23 -4.04
CA LEU A 88 1.56 9.58 -3.51
C LEU A 88 0.70 10.30 -4.54
N ASN A 89 1.30 11.06 -5.45
CA ASN A 89 0.55 11.77 -6.48
C ASN A 89 -0.21 10.82 -7.41
N THR A 90 0.26 9.59 -7.56
CA THR A 90 -0.38 8.60 -8.43
C THR A 90 -1.07 7.50 -7.63
N THR A 91 -1.11 7.62 -6.30
CA THR A 91 -1.65 6.59 -5.42
C THR A 91 -3.13 6.85 -5.14
N ASP A 92 -3.95 5.82 -5.33
CA ASP A 92 -5.37 5.89 -5.00
C ASP A 92 -5.63 5.51 -3.55
N ILE A 93 -4.87 4.57 -3.03
CA ILE A 93 -4.92 4.17 -1.63
C ILE A 93 -3.52 3.78 -1.17
N ALA A 94 -3.16 4.17 0.03
CA ALA A 94 -1.86 3.89 0.61
C ALA A 94 -1.94 2.74 1.59
N LEU A 95 -0.95 1.87 1.55
CA LEU A 95 -0.79 0.78 2.52
C LEU A 95 0.53 1.02 3.26
N LEU A 96 0.43 1.34 4.53
CA LEU A 96 1.60 1.53 5.39
C LEU A 96 1.85 0.26 6.18
N VAL A 97 3.01 -0.35 5.96
CA VAL A 97 3.40 -1.60 6.63
C VAL A 97 4.30 -1.28 7.79
N ILE A 98 3.89 -1.71 8.97
CA ILE A 98 4.61 -1.47 10.21
C ILE A 98 5.10 -2.81 10.76
N ASP A 99 6.33 -2.82 11.27
CA ASP A 99 6.86 -3.97 12.00
C ASP A 99 6.19 -4.04 13.38
N GLY A 100 5.41 -5.08 13.61
CA GLY A 100 4.68 -5.23 14.87
C GLY A 100 5.57 -5.37 16.10
N GLN A 101 6.81 -5.80 15.91
CA GLN A 101 7.77 -5.92 17.01
C GLN A 101 8.34 -4.57 17.43
N LEU A 102 8.48 -3.65 16.47
CA LEU A 102 9.05 -2.32 16.72
C LEU A 102 7.98 -1.26 16.97
N GLY A 103 6.80 -1.47 16.43
CA GLY A 103 5.75 -0.48 16.47
C GLY A 103 5.98 0.65 15.47
N ILE A 104 5.24 1.72 15.64
CA ILE A 104 5.34 2.86 14.74
C ILE A 104 6.63 3.65 15.06
N THR A 105 7.36 4.00 14.02
CA THR A 105 8.59 4.76 14.16
C THR A 105 8.38 6.19 13.69
N GLU A 106 9.37 7.04 13.93
CA GLU A 106 9.32 8.42 13.48
C GLU A 106 9.18 8.52 11.96
N GLU A 107 9.87 7.64 11.24
CA GLU A 107 9.78 7.60 9.78
C GLU A 107 8.38 7.22 9.31
N ASP A 108 7.77 6.23 9.96
CA ASP A 108 6.40 5.83 9.66
C ASP A 108 5.44 7.00 9.89
N THR A 109 5.66 7.75 10.97
CA THR A 109 4.84 8.91 11.29
C THR A 109 4.95 9.98 10.22
N ARG A 110 6.13 10.21 9.70
CA ARG A 110 6.35 11.21 8.64
C ARG A 110 5.61 10.83 7.37
N ILE A 111 5.69 9.55 6.99
CA ILE A 111 4.98 9.06 5.81
C ILE A 111 3.47 9.20 6.01
N LEU A 112 2.99 8.85 7.18
CA LEU A 112 1.57 8.96 7.49
C LEU A 112 1.08 10.41 7.40
N GLN A 113 1.88 11.35 7.88
CA GLN A 113 1.55 12.76 7.79
C GLN A 113 1.42 13.20 6.33
N GLN A 114 2.32 12.76 5.46
CA GLN A 114 2.25 13.08 4.03
C GLN A 114 1.01 12.50 3.39
N ILE A 115 0.66 11.27 3.73
CA ILE A 115 -0.54 10.61 3.24
C ILE A 115 -1.78 11.42 3.64
N ARG A 116 -1.83 11.85 4.89
CA ARG A 116 -2.97 12.62 5.41
C ARG A 116 -3.06 14.00 4.80
N GLN A 117 -1.94 14.65 4.57
CA GLN A 117 -1.92 15.96 3.93
C GLN A 117 -2.49 15.92 2.52
N LYS A 118 -2.26 14.83 1.81
CA LYS A 118 -2.80 14.64 0.46
C LYS A 118 -4.21 14.07 0.46
N GLN A 119 -4.77 13.80 1.63
CA GLN A 119 -6.11 13.26 1.77
C GLN A 119 -6.31 11.94 1.03
N ILE A 120 -5.29 11.12 1.03
CA ILE A 120 -5.32 9.80 0.41
C ILE A 120 -5.86 8.80 1.44
N PRO A 121 -6.81 7.94 1.07
CA PRO A 121 -7.24 6.87 1.98
C PRO A 121 -6.08 5.94 2.25
N PHE A 122 -6.02 5.38 3.44
CA PHE A 122 -4.92 4.52 3.82
C PHE A 122 -5.36 3.40 4.75
N VAL A 123 -4.55 2.34 4.75
CA VAL A 123 -4.66 1.23 5.69
C VAL A 123 -3.29 1.02 6.30
N ILE A 124 -3.25 0.74 7.59
CA ILE A 124 -2.03 0.38 8.29
C ILE A 124 -2.05 -1.11 8.55
N ALA A 125 -1.08 -1.82 7.97
CA ALA A 125 -0.90 -3.24 8.22
C ALA A 125 0.21 -3.42 9.24
N VAL A 126 -0.15 -3.87 10.43
CA VAL A 126 0.82 -4.19 11.48
C VAL A 126 1.25 -5.64 11.24
N ASN A 127 2.42 -5.81 10.67
CA ASN A 127 2.92 -7.11 10.24
C ASN A 127 3.73 -7.81 11.33
N LYS A 128 4.06 -9.07 11.08
CA LYS A 128 4.84 -9.94 11.98
C LYS A 128 4.12 -10.27 13.27
N MET A 129 2.81 -10.39 13.18
CA MET A 129 2.01 -10.74 14.35
C MET A 129 2.27 -12.15 14.85
N ASP A 130 2.83 -13.02 14.01
CA ASP A 130 3.29 -14.34 14.41
C ASP A 130 4.48 -14.28 15.37
N LEU A 131 5.25 -13.18 15.34
CA LEU A 131 6.42 -12.98 16.19
C LEU A 131 6.16 -11.98 17.32
N THR A 132 5.05 -11.27 17.27
CA THR A 132 4.80 -10.15 18.19
C THR A 132 4.07 -10.65 19.43
N ILE A 133 4.61 -10.34 20.60
CA ILE A 133 4.06 -10.77 21.89
C ILE A 133 2.90 -9.84 22.32
N ALA A 134 3.04 -8.57 22.04
CA ALA A 134 2.04 -7.57 22.43
C ALA A 134 1.78 -6.62 21.27
N SER A 135 0.53 -6.17 21.16
CA SER A 135 0.17 -5.22 20.12
C SER A 135 0.89 -3.89 20.33
N PRO A 136 1.47 -3.33 19.28
CA PRO A 136 2.13 -2.04 19.40
C PRO A 136 1.12 -0.93 19.68
N VAL A 137 1.59 0.09 20.37
CA VAL A 137 0.78 1.29 20.63
C VAL A 137 0.80 2.14 19.36
N LEU A 138 -0.37 2.46 18.86
CA LEU A 138 -0.54 3.33 17.71
C LEU A 138 -1.18 4.64 18.16
N PRO A 139 -0.94 5.73 17.42
CA PRO A 139 -1.54 7.01 17.78
C PRO A 139 -3.06 6.94 17.79
N ASP A 140 -3.67 7.59 18.78
CA ASP A 140 -5.12 7.61 18.95
C ASP A 140 -5.85 8.28 17.78
N GLU A 141 -5.12 9.08 17.01
CA GLU A 141 -5.67 9.77 15.84
C GLU A 141 -6.05 8.84 14.73
N ILE A 142 -5.51 7.62 14.74
CA ILE A 142 -5.76 6.64 13.69
C ILE A 142 -6.98 5.82 14.07
N SER A 143 -7.96 5.81 13.18
CA SER A 143 -9.15 4.99 13.40
C SER A 143 -8.80 3.51 13.39
N ARG A 144 -9.41 2.77 14.30
CA ARG A 144 -9.23 1.32 14.34
C ARG A 144 -9.68 0.64 13.05
N GLU A 145 -10.59 1.27 12.33
CA GLU A 145 -11.06 0.76 11.05
C GLU A 145 -9.98 0.82 9.96
N GLN A 146 -8.91 1.56 10.20
CA GLN A 146 -7.81 1.70 9.26
C GLN A 146 -6.62 0.82 9.63
N ILE A 147 -6.72 0.05 10.70
CA ILE A 147 -5.62 -0.76 11.21
C ILE A 147 -5.98 -2.24 11.11
N LEU A 148 -5.06 -3.05 10.60
CA LEU A 148 -5.21 -4.49 10.57
C LEU A 148 -3.91 -5.17 10.98
N TYR A 149 -4.02 -6.16 11.85
CA TYR A 149 -2.87 -6.92 12.33
C TYR A 149 -2.73 -8.15 11.45
N VAL A 150 -1.57 -8.31 10.82
CA VAL A 150 -1.35 -9.35 9.82
C VAL A 150 -0.05 -10.09 10.09
N SER A 151 0.07 -11.26 9.46
CA SER A 151 1.34 -11.95 9.33
C SER A 151 1.51 -12.38 7.88
N ALA A 152 2.39 -11.72 7.16
CA ALA A 152 2.67 -12.09 5.78
C ALA A 152 3.29 -13.49 5.70
N ALA A 153 4.15 -13.81 6.66
CA ALA A 153 4.82 -15.10 6.69
C ALA A 153 3.85 -16.27 6.93
N ALA A 154 2.88 -16.07 7.82
CA ALA A 154 1.90 -17.11 8.15
C ALA A 154 0.63 -17.03 7.29
N GLY A 155 0.47 -15.98 6.50
CA GLY A 155 -0.74 -15.77 5.71
C GLY A 155 -1.93 -15.30 6.52
N THR A 156 -1.71 -14.80 7.73
CA THR A 156 -2.78 -14.41 8.63
C THR A 156 -3.39 -13.07 8.22
N HIS A 157 -4.71 -13.04 8.09
CA HIS A 157 -5.50 -11.82 7.79
C HIS A 157 -5.16 -11.16 6.45
N ILE A 158 -4.61 -11.92 5.50
CA ILE A 158 -4.30 -11.38 4.18
C ILE A 158 -5.59 -11.11 3.40
N HIS A 159 -6.55 -12.01 3.47
CA HIS A 159 -7.85 -11.83 2.81
C HIS A 159 -8.56 -10.60 3.40
N GLU A 160 -8.57 -10.48 4.71
CA GLU A 160 -9.17 -9.35 5.41
C GLU A 160 -8.50 -8.04 5.02
N LEU A 161 -7.19 -8.07 4.74
CA LEU A 161 -6.47 -6.88 4.27
C LEU A 161 -6.98 -6.42 2.91
N LYS A 162 -7.22 -7.35 2.00
CA LYS A 162 -7.78 -7.03 0.68
C LYS A 162 -9.17 -6.41 0.81
N GLU A 163 -9.99 -6.96 1.69
CA GLU A 163 -11.32 -6.42 1.93
C GLU A 163 -11.27 -5.03 2.57
N LEU A 164 -10.35 -4.83 3.50
CA LEU A 164 -10.21 -3.54 4.17
C LEU A 164 -9.74 -2.46 3.18
N LEU A 165 -8.82 -2.79 2.29
CA LEU A 165 -8.38 -1.88 1.25
C LEU A 165 -9.55 -1.46 0.36
N ALA A 166 -10.38 -2.42 -0.03
CA ALA A 166 -11.56 -2.12 -0.84
C ALA A 166 -12.54 -1.24 -0.08
N LYS A 167 -12.75 -1.51 1.19
CA LYS A 167 -13.68 -0.74 2.02
C LYS A 167 -13.23 0.70 2.16
N GLN A 168 -11.95 0.91 2.46
CA GLN A 168 -11.44 2.27 2.65
C GLN A 168 -11.46 3.05 1.34
N LEU A 169 -11.14 2.40 0.24
CA LEU A 169 -11.17 3.03 -1.07
C LEU A 169 -12.59 3.46 -1.43
N GLY A 170 -13.57 2.62 -1.17
CA GLY A 170 -14.96 2.90 -1.49
C GLY A 170 -15.60 4.02 -0.68
N GLN A 171 -15.00 4.38 0.45
CA GLN A 171 -15.53 5.44 1.32
C GLN A 171 -15.01 6.82 0.96
N THR A 172 -14.14 6.93 -0.03
CA THR A 172 -13.47 8.19 -0.36
C THR A 172 -14.19 8.93 -1.46
N PRO A 173 -14.50 10.20 -1.29
CA PRO A 173 -15.16 11.00 -2.35
C PRO A 173 -14.36 11.01 -3.65
N LYS A 174 -13.06 11.01 -3.56
CA LYS A 174 -12.17 10.99 -4.72
C LYS A 174 -12.40 9.75 -5.57
N THR A 175 -12.54 8.60 -4.94
CA THR A 175 -12.82 7.36 -5.63
C THR A 175 -14.21 7.38 -6.25
N ARG A 176 -15.18 7.92 -5.52
CA ARG A 176 -16.52 8.03 -6.04
C ARG A 176 -16.59 8.87 -7.30
N LYS A 177 -15.76 9.91 -7.36
CA LYS A 177 -15.71 10.74 -8.55
C LYS A 177 -15.28 9.94 -9.76
N ILE A 178 -14.24 9.14 -9.61
CA ILE A 178 -13.76 8.31 -10.70
C ILE A 178 -14.83 7.31 -11.13
N VAL A 179 -15.44 6.65 -10.16
CA VAL A 179 -16.49 5.67 -10.43
C VAL A 179 -17.72 6.34 -11.02
N GLY A 180 -18.05 7.52 -10.53
CA GLY A 180 -19.16 8.27 -11.05
C GLY A 180 -18.99 8.64 -12.51
N ASP A 181 -17.79 9.01 -12.88
CA ASP A 181 -17.50 9.35 -14.26
C ASP A 181 -17.63 8.15 -15.18
N LEU A 182 -17.32 6.96 -14.68
CA LEU A 182 -17.44 5.74 -15.46
C LEU A 182 -18.88 5.26 -15.59
N ILE A 183 -19.70 5.52 -14.59
CA ILE A 183 -21.07 5.02 -14.55
C ILE A 183 -22.04 6.00 -15.19
N HIS A 184 -21.73 7.26 -15.08
CA HIS A 184 -22.63 8.32 -15.44
C HIS A 184 -23.19 8.25 -16.86
N PRO A 185 -22.44 7.89 -17.89
CA PRO A 185 -22.98 7.92 -19.25
C PRO A 185 -24.17 7.01 -19.50
N GLY A 186 -24.37 6.04 -18.66
CA GLY A 186 -25.46 5.10 -18.83
C GLY A 186 -26.73 5.44 -18.06
N ASP A 187 -26.72 6.50 -17.36
CA ASP A 187 -27.83 6.83 -16.46
C ASP A 187 -28.99 7.54 -17.15
#